data_790e87d1bfe342fbb960e8c7bc86a82a
#
_entry.id   790e87d1bfe342fbb960e8c7bc86a82a
#
_cell.length_a   1.000
_cell.length_b   1.000
_cell.length_c   1.000
_cell.angle_alpha   90.00
_cell.angle_beta   90.00
_cell.angle_gamma   90.00
#
_symmetry.space_group_name_H-M   'P 1'
#
loop_
_entity.id
_entity.type
_entity.pdbx_description
1 polymer ?
#
loop_
_entity_poly.entity_id
_entity_poly.type
_entity_poly.pdbx_seq_one_letter_code
_entity_poly.pdbx_strand_id
1 'polypeptide(L)'
;MSTVDETISNFISVAERFNGVKEGSSQHNIILNIYNSSKPAGEYTMTANDPWCAAFVGAIAGGCGLGNIIPVSASCDRMISRFPSMGGKRVSTPQRGDIAFFDWNGDGAYVEHVGIVTEVNGGEVTTIEGNKMDMVSHRKFSNTSALFYRPNWDGKSVQSTETISWSKYREFYQELSWDEKNEIKTFPTLSIGSTGIYVKILQDFIGLYPDGTFGDNTNTSLIAYQKEKQLEPDGVCGRQTWSSFFV
;
A
#
# COMPACT_ATOMS: atom_id res chain seq x y z
N MET A 1 16.78 13.98 -6.39
CA MET A 1 16.82 12.52 -6.16
C MET A 1 16.27 12.31 -4.76
N SER A 2 15.27 11.41 -4.60
CA SER A 2 14.75 11.05 -3.27
C SER A 2 15.82 10.31 -2.47
N THR A 3 15.96 10.60 -1.20
CA THR A 3 16.85 9.87 -0.29
C THR A 3 16.33 8.45 -0.04
N VAL A 4 17.17 7.55 0.47
CA VAL A 4 16.76 6.20 0.89
C VAL A 4 15.62 6.29 1.92
N ASP A 5 15.74 7.18 2.89
CA ASP A 5 14.74 7.37 3.94
C ASP A 5 13.38 7.85 3.40
N GLU A 6 13.38 8.75 2.42
CA GLU A 6 12.15 9.19 1.73
C GLU A 6 11.51 8.03 0.95
N THR A 7 12.33 7.19 0.30
CA THR A 7 11.84 6.01 -0.42
C THR A 7 11.18 5.00 0.53
N ILE A 8 11.83 4.68 1.65
CA ILE A 8 11.30 3.79 2.68
C ILE A 8 10.02 4.39 3.28
N SER A 9 10.04 5.70 3.56
CA SER A 9 8.87 6.40 4.11
C SER A 9 7.67 6.37 3.16
N ASN A 10 7.90 6.57 1.87
CA ASN A 10 6.85 6.45 0.86
C ASN A 10 6.32 5.02 0.75
N PHE A 11 7.20 4.02 0.69
CA PHE A 11 6.82 2.60 0.62
C PHE A 11 5.90 2.21 1.77
N ILE A 12 6.27 2.58 3.01
CA ILE A 12 5.45 2.30 4.20
C ILE A 12 4.16 3.11 4.16
N SER A 13 4.22 4.41 3.82
CA SER A 13 3.02 5.26 3.74
C SER A 13 1.98 4.70 2.77
N VAL A 14 2.42 4.14 1.65
CA VAL A 14 1.51 3.48 0.70
C VAL A 14 0.88 2.23 1.30
N ALA A 15 1.64 1.39 2.00
CA ALA A 15 1.09 0.22 2.68
C ALA A 15 0.05 0.62 3.75
N GLU A 16 0.33 1.68 4.52
CA GLU A 16 -0.56 2.19 5.57
C GLU A 16 -1.92 2.68 5.05
N ARG A 17 -1.99 3.12 3.80
CA ARG A 17 -3.26 3.52 3.17
C ARG A 17 -4.27 2.38 3.07
N PHE A 18 -3.80 1.15 3.04
CA PHE A 18 -4.64 -0.04 3.00
C PHE A 18 -4.97 -0.59 4.39
N ASN A 19 -4.47 0.01 5.48
CA ASN A 19 -4.76 -0.48 6.83
C ASN A 19 -6.26 -0.51 7.10
N GLY A 20 -6.78 -1.67 7.54
CA GLY A 20 -8.20 -1.93 7.76
C GLY A 20 -8.97 -2.45 6.53
N VAL A 21 -8.35 -2.55 5.36
CA VAL A 21 -8.96 -3.16 4.17
C VAL A 21 -9.24 -4.64 4.43
N LYS A 22 -10.49 -5.05 4.25
CA LYS A 22 -10.96 -6.42 4.46
C LYS A 22 -10.95 -7.21 3.16
N GLU A 23 -10.68 -8.51 3.28
CA GLU A 23 -10.85 -9.47 2.19
C GLU A 23 -12.25 -9.37 1.58
N GLY A 24 -12.34 -9.52 0.26
CA GLY A 24 -13.60 -9.44 -0.49
C GLY A 24 -14.15 -8.03 -0.71
N SER A 25 -13.50 -6.98 -0.13
CA SER A 25 -13.89 -5.60 -0.40
C SER A 25 -13.37 -5.12 -1.76
N SER A 26 -13.96 -4.03 -2.29
CA SER A 26 -13.44 -3.35 -3.48
C SER A 26 -11.98 -2.94 -3.34
N GLN A 27 -11.58 -2.46 -2.16
CA GLN A 27 -10.19 -2.10 -1.87
C GLN A 27 -9.25 -3.32 -1.84
N HIS A 28 -9.73 -4.50 -1.43
CA HIS A 28 -8.97 -5.73 -1.59
C HIS A 28 -8.72 -6.05 -3.07
N ASN A 29 -9.72 -5.89 -3.93
CA ASN A 29 -9.57 -6.07 -5.36
C ASN A 29 -8.53 -5.09 -5.96
N ILE A 30 -8.44 -3.86 -5.44
CA ILE A 30 -7.39 -2.91 -5.84
C ILE A 30 -6.01 -3.47 -5.53
N ILE A 31 -5.77 -4.01 -4.33
CA ILE A 31 -4.49 -4.65 -3.97
C ILE A 31 -4.15 -5.77 -4.95
N LEU A 32 -5.12 -6.66 -5.24
CA LEU A 32 -4.91 -7.77 -6.16
C LEU A 32 -4.61 -7.30 -7.59
N ASN A 33 -5.28 -6.27 -8.06
CA ASN A 33 -5.06 -5.71 -9.39
C ASN A 33 -3.71 -5.03 -9.52
N ILE A 34 -3.25 -4.29 -8.48
CA ILE A 34 -1.89 -3.73 -8.46
C ILE A 34 -0.87 -4.86 -8.53
N TYR A 35 -1.03 -5.91 -7.72
CA TYR A 35 -0.17 -7.08 -7.77
C TYR A 35 -0.17 -7.70 -9.18
N ASN A 36 -1.34 -8.01 -9.72
CA ASN A 36 -1.50 -8.66 -11.02
C ASN A 36 -0.89 -7.85 -12.18
N SER A 37 -0.96 -6.52 -12.10
CA SER A 37 -0.35 -5.61 -13.07
C SER A 37 1.16 -5.45 -12.90
N SER A 38 1.68 -5.68 -11.70
CA SER A 38 3.08 -5.47 -11.35
C SER A 38 3.91 -6.76 -11.35
N LYS A 39 3.26 -7.92 -11.32
CA LYS A 39 3.94 -9.21 -11.23
C LYS A 39 4.75 -9.52 -12.50
N PRO A 40 5.90 -10.18 -12.39
CA PRO A 40 6.63 -10.67 -13.54
C PRO A 40 5.84 -11.66 -14.38
N ALA A 41 6.16 -11.78 -15.66
CA ALA A 41 5.58 -12.80 -16.52
C ALA A 41 5.83 -14.21 -15.93
N GLY A 42 4.79 -15.05 -15.95
CA GLY A 42 4.82 -16.39 -15.38
C GLY A 42 4.55 -16.49 -13.87
N GLU A 43 4.41 -15.37 -13.16
CA GLU A 43 3.91 -15.38 -11.80
C GLU A 43 2.39 -15.66 -11.76
N TYR A 44 1.96 -16.26 -10.64
CA TYR A 44 0.56 -16.60 -10.41
C TYR A 44 -0.31 -15.34 -10.43
N THR A 45 -1.45 -15.43 -11.12
CA THR A 45 -2.45 -14.35 -11.14
C THR A 45 -3.41 -14.55 -9.98
N MET A 46 -3.44 -13.61 -9.06
CA MET A 46 -4.24 -13.65 -7.84
C MET A 46 -5.72 -13.43 -8.13
N THR A 47 -6.55 -14.15 -7.40
CA THR A 47 -8.01 -14.00 -7.31
C THR A 47 -8.42 -13.62 -5.90
N ALA A 48 -9.69 -13.25 -5.70
CA ALA A 48 -10.19 -12.79 -4.39
C ALA A 48 -10.23 -13.89 -3.31
N ASN A 49 -10.06 -15.16 -3.70
CA ASN A 49 -10.12 -16.31 -2.78
C ASN A 49 -8.73 -16.88 -2.43
N ASP A 50 -7.69 -16.26 -2.91
CA ASP A 50 -6.31 -16.73 -2.68
C ASP A 50 -5.71 -16.10 -1.42
N PRO A 51 -4.81 -16.79 -0.68
CA PRO A 51 -4.04 -16.16 0.39
C PRO A 51 -3.18 -15.02 -0.16
N TRP A 52 -3.37 -13.81 0.32
CA TRP A 52 -2.83 -12.59 -0.32
C TRP A 52 -1.77 -11.82 0.49
N CYS A 53 -1.18 -12.42 1.52
CA CYS A 53 -0.13 -11.74 2.31
C CYS A 53 1.09 -11.35 1.45
N ALA A 54 1.63 -12.28 0.66
CA ALA A 54 2.76 -12.00 -0.23
C ALA A 54 2.35 -11.08 -1.40
N ALA A 55 1.14 -11.26 -1.93
CA ALA A 55 0.60 -10.39 -2.96
C ALA A 55 0.43 -8.94 -2.47
N PHE A 56 0.07 -8.72 -1.20
CA PHE A 56 0.02 -7.39 -0.61
C PHE A 56 1.39 -6.70 -0.65
N VAL A 57 2.43 -7.35 -0.09
CA VAL A 57 3.80 -6.80 -0.12
C VAL A 57 4.27 -6.56 -1.56
N GLY A 58 3.98 -7.51 -2.46
CA GLY A 58 4.30 -7.40 -3.88
C GLY A 58 3.56 -6.26 -4.57
N ALA A 59 2.27 -6.04 -4.24
CA ALA A 59 1.47 -4.93 -4.76
C ALA A 59 2.06 -3.58 -4.34
N ILE A 60 2.38 -3.42 -3.04
CA ILE A 60 3.00 -2.18 -2.55
C ILE A 60 4.37 -1.95 -3.22
N ALA A 61 5.20 -2.99 -3.32
CA ALA A 61 6.51 -2.90 -3.98
C ALA A 61 6.37 -2.53 -5.47
N GLY A 62 5.49 -3.22 -6.20
CA GLY A 62 5.24 -2.96 -7.61
C GLY A 62 4.67 -1.58 -7.86
N GLY A 63 3.65 -1.19 -7.07
CA GLY A 63 3.05 0.13 -7.13
C GLY A 63 4.02 1.27 -6.82
N CYS A 64 5.01 1.06 -5.95
CA CYS A 64 6.06 2.02 -5.63
C CYS A 64 7.25 1.98 -6.63
N GLY A 65 7.19 1.15 -7.68
CA GLY A 65 8.34 0.98 -8.60
C GLY A 65 9.55 0.33 -7.94
N LEU A 66 9.35 -0.46 -6.88
CA LEU A 66 10.39 -1.12 -6.10
C LEU A 66 10.53 -2.62 -6.44
N GLY A 67 9.83 -3.09 -7.48
CA GLY A 67 9.84 -4.48 -7.91
C GLY A 67 11.21 -5.00 -8.39
N ASN A 68 12.19 -4.12 -8.53
CA ASN A 68 13.58 -4.46 -8.82
C ASN A 68 14.44 -4.71 -7.57
N ILE A 69 13.97 -4.37 -6.37
CA ILE A 69 14.68 -4.59 -5.09
C ILE A 69 13.84 -5.35 -4.06
N ILE A 70 12.51 -5.39 -4.23
CA ILE A 70 11.59 -6.19 -3.43
C ILE A 70 10.86 -7.14 -4.37
N PRO A 71 10.98 -8.46 -4.18
CA PRO A 71 10.36 -9.42 -5.10
C PRO A 71 8.82 -9.29 -5.14
N VAL A 72 8.25 -9.25 -6.33
CA VAL A 72 6.80 -9.30 -6.55
C VAL A 72 6.41 -10.75 -6.79
N SER A 73 5.76 -11.39 -5.82
CA SER A 73 5.32 -12.79 -5.88
C SER A 73 4.09 -13.02 -5.01
N ALA A 74 3.25 -13.99 -5.38
CA ALA A 74 2.14 -14.46 -4.56
C ALA A 74 2.56 -15.48 -3.50
N SER A 75 3.82 -15.93 -3.51
CA SER A 75 4.36 -16.93 -2.59
C SER A 75 5.43 -16.31 -1.70
N CYS A 76 5.30 -16.49 -0.39
CA CYS A 76 6.30 -16.07 0.60
C CYS A 76 7.66 -16.72 0.32
N ASP A 77 7.68 -18.02 0.02
CA ASP A 77 8.93 -18.75 -0.27
C ASP A 77 9.63 -18.26 -1.53
N ARG A 78 8.88 -17.98 -2.60
CA ARG A 78 9.45 -17.37 -3.80
C ARG A 78 9.95 -15.98 -3.54
N MET A 79 9.24 -15.21 -2.74
CA MET A 79 9.67 -13.87 -2.37
C MET A 79 11.00 -13.92 -1.62
N ILE A 80 11.11 -14.75 -0.58
CA ILE A 80 12.34 -14.87 0.22
C ILE A 80 13.51 -15.40 -0.62
N SER A 81 13.27 -16.39 -1.50
CA SER A 81 14.31 -16.98 -2.34
C SER A 81 14.90 -16.02 -3.38
N ARG A 82 14.14 -15.02 -3.80
CA ARG A 82 14.57 -14.03 -4.81
C ARG A 82 15.34 -12.86 -4.24
N PHE A 83 15.21 -12.56 -2.94
CA PHE A 83 15.88 -11.41 -2.33
C PHE A 83 17.39 -11.36 -2.61
N PRO A 84 18.19 -12.45 -2.48
CA PRO A 84 19.62 -12.40 -2.73
C PRO A 84 19.97 -12.01 -4.17
N SER A 85 19.21 -12.50 -5.15
CA SER A 85 19.44 -12.17 -6.56
C SER A 85 19.14 -10.71 -6.92
N MET A 86 18.33 -10.04 -6.07
CA MET A 86 17.99 -8.62 -6.18
C MET A 86 18.87 -7.72 -5.30
N GLY A 87 19.97 -8.27 -4.76
CA GLY A 87 20.90 -7.57 -3.88
C GLY A 87 20.40 -7.37 -2.45
N GLY A 88 19.24 -7.91 -2.11
CA GLY A 88 18.72 -7.92 -0.74
C GLY A 88 19.44 -8.96 0.12
N LYS A 89 19.40 -8.78 1.43
CA LYS A 89 20.12 -9.64 2.37
C LYS A 89 19.30 -9.94 3.62
N ARG A 90 19.49 -11.13 4.17
CA ARG A 90 19.00 -11.48 5.51
C ARG A 90 19.75 -10.65 6.55
N VAL A 91 19.01 -10.13 7.54
CA VAL A 91 19.56 -9.34 8.64
C VAL A 91 19.07 -9.87 9.98
N SER A 92 19.92 -9.75 11.02
CA SER A 92 19.56 -10.11 12.40
C SER A 92 19.00 -8.95 13.21
N THR A 93 19.27 -7.71 12.76
CA THR A 93 18.78 -6.48 13.39
C THR A 93 17.84 -5.81 12.42
N PRO A 94 16.52 -5.95 12.64
CA PRO A 94 15.53 -5.37 11.75
C PRO A 94 15.56 -3.84 11.81
N GLN A 95 15.16 -3.23 10.71
CA GLN A 95 14.96 -1.79 10.58
C GLN A 95 13.66 -1.52 9.82
N ARG A 96 13.17 -0.32 9.94
CA ARG A 96 12.04 0.19 9.16
C ARG A 96 12.28 0.00 7.65
N GLY A 97 11.32 -0.56 6.96
CA GLY A 97 11.42 -0.90 5.53
C GLY A 97 11.94 -2.32 5.24
N ASP A 98 12.42 -3.07 6.24
CA ASP A 98 12.73 -4.49 6.05
C ASP A 98 11.44 -5.29 5.82
N ILE A 99 11.57 -6.46 5.22
CA ILE A 99 10.48 -7.40 5.02
C ILE A 99 10.62 -8.53 6.03
N ALA A 100 9.57 -8.74 6.83
CA ALA A 100 9.51 -9.78 7.85
C ALA A 100 8.78 -11.00 7.31
N PHE A 101 9.39 -12.17 7.43
CA PHE A 101 8.83 -13.46 7.06
C PHE A 101 8.64 -14.31 8.32
N PHE A 102 7.49 -14.96 8.42
CA PHE A 102 7.11 -15.75 9.56
C PHE A 102 7.11 -17.24 9.22
N ASP A 103 7.92 -18.00 9.95
CA ASP A 103 7.93 -19.45 9.99
C ASP A 103 7.35 -19.84 11.35
N TRP A 104 6.03 -20.01 11.40
CA TRP A 104 5.33 -20.23 12.68
C TRP A 104 5.47 -21.66 13.21
N ASN A 105 5.69 -22.62 12.32
CA ASN A 105 5.87 -24.01 12.71
C ASN A 105 7.35 -24.30 13.08
N GLY A 106 8.29 -23.42 12.70
CA GLY A 106 9.71 -23.51 13.03
C GLY A 106 10.44 -24.67 12.34
N ASP A 107 9.88 -25.23 11.26
CA ASP A 107 10.48 -26.35 10.55
C ASP A 107 11.56 -25.92 9.55
N GLY A 108 11.64 -24.61 9.24
CA GLY A 108 12.58 -24.04 8.29
C GLY A 108 12.35 -24.46 6.84
N ALA A 109 11.26 -25.17 6.56
CA ALA A 109 10.94 -25.66 5.23
C ALA A 109 10.22 -24.60 4.39
N TYR A 110 9.27 -23.90 5.01
CA TYR A 110 8.44 -22.86 4.36
C TYR A 110 8.23 -21.68 5.28
N VAL A 111 7.89 -20.53 4.71
CA VAL A 111 7.42 -19.36 5.44
C VAL A 111 5.95 -19.12 5.12
N GLU A 112 5.13 -19.09 6.16
CA GLU A 112 3.68 -19.06 6.00
C GLU A 112 3.13 -17.66 5.82
N HIS A 113 3.91 -16.62 6.19
CA HIS A 113 3.39 -15.25 6.16
C HIS A 113 4.50 -14.22 5.96
N VAL A 114 4.08 -13.01 5.55
CA VAL A 114 5.02 -11.91 5.27
C VAL A 114 4.37 -10.56 5.59
N GLY A 115 5.20 -9.60 6.03
CA GLY A 115 4.79 -8.23 6.28
C GLY A 115 5.91 -7.22 6.07
N ILE A 116 5.55 -5.95 6.01
CA ILE A 116 6.47 -4.82 5.88
C ILE A 116 6.75 -4.26 7.28
N VAL A 117 8.01 -4.14 7.67
CA VAL A 117 8.40 -3.53 8.95
C VAL A 117 8.15 -2.02 8.90
N THR A 118 7.26 -1.54 9.76
CA THR A 118 6.89 -0.13 9.85
C THR A 118 7.61 0.60 10.98
N GLU A 119 7.91 -0.13 12.07
CA GLU A 119 8.56 0.43 13.25
C GLU A 119 9.41 -0.63 13.96
N VAL A 120 10.51 -0.20 14.55
CA VAL A 120 11.33 -1.01 15.46
C VAL A 120 11.60 -0.18 16.71
N ASN A 121 11.21 -0.69 17.88
CA ASN A 121 11.39 -0.03 19.15
C ASN A 121 12.01 -0.99 20.18
N GLY A 122 13.32 -0.89 20.38
CA GLY A 122 14.06 -1.84 21.19
C GLY A 122 14.01 -3.26 20.59
N GLY A 123 13.45 -4.20 21.34
CA GLY A 123 13.25 -5.59 20.89
C GLY A 123 11.89 -5.88 20.25
N GLU A 124 10.99 -4.88 20.19
CA GLU A 124 9.68 -5.00 19.56
C GLU A 124 9.69 -4.49 18.11
N VAL A 125 9.07 -5.23 17.21
CA VAL A 125 8.88 -4.89 15.80
C VAL A 125 7.41 -4.77 15.51
N THR A 126 7.04 -3.73 14.77
CA THR A 126 5.69 -3.58 14.19
C THR A 126 5.78 -3.78 12.70
N THR A 127 4.87 -4.61 12.16
CA THR A 127 4.67 -4.79 10.72
C THR A 127 3.28 -4.33 10.31
N ILE A 128 3.12 -4.03 9.01
CA ILE A 128 1.83 -3.99 8.34
C ILE A 128 1.76 -5.18 7.37
N GLU A 129 0.65 -5.92 7.41
CA GLU A 129 0.50 -7.23 6.78
C GLU A 129 -0.83 -7.30 6.03
N GLY A 130 -0.82 -7.86 4.82
CA GLY A 130 -2.03 -8.29 4.15
C GLY A 130 -2.48 -9.67 4.65
N ASN A 131 -3.76 -9.97 4.51
CA ASN A 131 -4.36 -11.26 4.89
C ASN A 131 -4.12 -11.67 6.35
N LYS A 132 -3.93 -10.69 7.23
CA LYS A 132 -3.88 -10.95 8.67
C LYS A 132 -5.30 -10.91 9.21
N MET A 133 -5.87 -12.09 9.51
CA MET A 133 -7.30 -12.24 9.87
C MET A 133 -8.22 -11.62 8.80
N ASP A 134 -7.96 -11.96 7.54
CA ASP A 134 -8.70 -11.51 6.36
C ASP A 134 -8.73 -9.99 6.16
N MET A 135 -7.68 -9.29 6.63
CA MET A 135 -7.56 -7.84 6.44
C MET A 135 -6.09 -7.38 6.36
N VAL A 136 -5.91 -6.13 5.95
CA VAL A 136 -4.64 -5.42 6.17
C VAL A 136 -4.62 -4.89 7.59
N SER A 137 -3.64 -5.32 8.38
CA SER A 137 -3.53 -4.85 9.77
C SER A 137 -2.12 -4.97 10.32
N HIS A 138 -1.87 -4.25 11.42
CA HIS A 138 -0.59 -4.29 12.11
C HIS A 138 -0.44 -5.55 12.98
N ARG A 139 0.83 -5.96 13.14
CA ARG A 139 1.27 -6.92 14.15
C ARG A 139 2.42 -6.33 14.94
N LYS A 140 2.45 -6.60 16.26
CA LYS A 140 3.59 -6.37 17.14
C LYS A 140 4.14 -7.68 17.63
N PHE A 141 5.45 -7.83 17.63
CA PHE A 141 6.11 -9.09 18.02
C PHE A 141 7.59 -8.83 18.41
N SER A 142 8.22 -9.85 19.04
CA SER A 142 9.65 -9.79 19.34
C SER A 142 10.47 -9.93 18.07
N ASN A 143 11.58 -9.20 17.95
CA ASN A 143 12.52 -9.28 16.84
C ASN A 143 13.15 -10.67 16.63
N THR A 144 12.93 -11.61 17.54
CA THR A 144 13.38 -13.02 17.41
C THR A 144 12.32 -13.93 16.78
N SER A 145 11.12 -13.41 16.49
CA SER A 145 9.97 -14.23 16.05
C SER A 145 9.75 -14.23 14.54
N ALA A 146 10.67 -13.63 13.76
CA ALA A 146 10.59 -13.58 12.32
C ALA A 146 11.99 -13.57 11.68
N LEU A 147 12.03 -13.90 10.38
CA LEU A 147 13.21 -13.73 9.54
C LEU A 147 13.10 -12.37 8.83
N PHE A 148 14.14 -11.56 8.88
CA PHE A 148 14.13 -10.24 8.28
C PHE A 148 15.03 -10.19 7.04
N TYR A 149 14.51 -9.61 5.97
CA TYR A 149 15.24 -9.36 4.75
C TYR A 149 15.22 -7.86 4.43
N ARG A 150 16.42 -7.29 4.25
CA ARG A 150 16.61 -5.89 3.86
C ARG A 150 16.73 -5.78 2.36
N PRO A 151 15.83 -5.04 1.71
CA PRO A 151 15.98 -4.69 0.30
C PRO A 151 17.29 -3.91 0.06
N ASN A 152 17.82 -4.00 -1.15
CA ASN A 152 18.99 -3.22 -1.54
C ASN A 152 18.61 -1.76 -1.84
N TRP A 153 18.30 -1.01 -0.79
CA TRP A 153 17.85 0.38 -0.89
C TRP A 153 18.84 1.29 -1.64
N ASP A 154 20.16 1.05 -1.48
CA ASP A 154 21.23 1.82 -2.11
C ASP A 154 21.42 1.45 -3.59
N GLY A 155 21.09 0.21 -3.96
CA GLY A 155 21.20 -0.31 -5.32
C GLY A 155 20.07 0.14 -6.24
N LYS A 156 19.14 0.94 -5.72
CA LYS A 156 18.11 1.60 -6.50
C LYS A 156 18.78 2.66 -7.36
N SER A 157 19.06 2.36 -8.63
CA SER A 157 19.16 3.43 -9.62
C SER A 157 17.79 4.11 -9.63
N VAL A 158 17.70 5.27 -9.04
CA VAL A 158 16.51 6.10 -9.04
C VAL A 158 16.22 6.43 -10.51
N GLN A 159 15.54 5.52 -11.21
CA GLN A 159 14.63 6.00 -12.22
C GLN A 159 13.66 6.86 -11.44
N SER A 160 13.58 8.13 -11.80
CA SER A 160 12.77 9.15 -11.19
C SER A 160 11.60 8.52 -10.44
N THR A 161 11.50 8.78 -9.14
CA THR A 161 10.26 8.53 -8.42
C THR A 161 9.17 9.23 -9.23
N GLU A 162 8.63 8.56 -10.23
CA GLU A 162 7.23 8.74 -10.48
C GLU A 162 6.64 8.36 -9.13
N THR A 163 6.37 9.36 -8.33
CA THR A 163 5.30 9.33 -7.34
C THR A 163 4.30 8.41 -7.97
N ILE A 164 3.92 7.29 -7.28
CA ILE A 164 2.90 6.40 -7.85
C ILE A 164 1.95 7.36 -8.50
N SER A 165 1.98 7.38 -9.83
CA SER A 165 1.08 8.26 -10.54
C SER A 165 -0.28 7.66 -10.25
N TRP A 166 -0.95 8.23 -9.26
CA TRP A 166 -2.32 7.89 -8.92
C TRP A 166 -3.23 8.08 -10.13
N SER A 167 -2.73 8.68 -11.24
CA SER A 167 -3.31 8.56 -12.56
C SER A 167 -3.54 7.10 -12.97
N LYS A 168 -2.66 6.16 -12.62
CA LYS A 168 -2.90 4.72 -12.82
C LYS A 168 -4.07 4.19 -11.99
N TYR A 169 -4.27 4.71 -10.79
CA TYR A 169 -5.46 4.38 -10.01
C TYR A 169 -6.71 5.05 -10.56
N ARG A 170 -6.61 6.26 -11.12
CA ARG A 170 -7.72 6.90 -11.86
C ARG A 170 -8.12 6.07 -13.06
N GLU A 171 -7.17 5.60 -13.87
CA GLU A 171 -7.43 4.69 -14.99
C GLU A 171 -8.13 3.42 -14.51
N PHE A 172 -7.65 2.84 -13.41
CA PHE A 172 -8.23 1.64 -12.81
C PHE A 172 -9.68 1.87 -12.32
N TYR A 173 -9.95 2.97 -11.62
CA TYR A 173 -11.31 3.33 -11.20
C TYR A 173 -12.22 3.69 -12.38
N GLN A 174 -11.67 4.12 -13.51
CA GLN A 174 -12.44 4.32 -14.75
C GLN A 174 -12.83 3.00 -15.41
N GLU A 175 -12.06 1.94 -15.22
CA GLU A 175 -12.35 0.59 -15.71
C GLU A 175 -13.30 -0.21 -14.81
N LEU A 176 -13.56 0.24 -13.57
CA LEU A 176 -14.53 -0.39 -12.68
C LEU A 176 -15.93 -0.35 -13.31
N SER A 177 -16.65 -1.46 -13.20
CA SER A 177 -18.04 -1.54 -13.66
C SER A 177 -18.92 -0.49 -12.96
N TRP A 178 -20.01 -0.12 -13.60
CA TRP A 178 -20.95 0.86 -13.04
C TRP A 178 -21.51 0.45 -11.66
N ASP A 179 -21.62 -0.87 -11.40
CA ASP A 179 -22.06 -1.40 -10.11
C ASP A 179 -21.00 -1.23 -9.00
N GLU A 180 -19.72 -1.35 -9.34
CA GLU A 180 -18.62 -1.10 -8.42
C GLU A 180 -18.48 0.39 -8.09
N LYS A 181 -18.75 1.29 -9.05
CA LYS A 181 -18.86 2.74 -8.80
C LYS A 181 -20.02 3.11 -7.86
N ASN A 182 -21.01 2.26 -7.71
CA ASN A 182 -22.10 2.49 -6.75
C ASN A 182 -21.66 2.35 -5.29
N GLU A 183 -20.52 1.70 -4.99
CA GLU A 183 -19.91 1.70 -3.66
C GLU A 183 -19.43 3.09 -3.20
N ILE A 184 -19.25 4.04 -4.11
CA ILE A 184 -19.03 5.46 -3.76
C ILE A 184 -20.13 5.99 -2.84
N LYS A 185 -21.32 5.38 -2.85
CA LYS A 185 -22.40 5.70 -1.92
C LYS A 185 -22.04 5.45 -0.45
N THR A 186 -21.01 4.63 -0.21
CA THR A 186 -20.54 4.28 1.14
C THR A 186 -19.37 5.14 1.61
N PHE A 187 -18.77 5.96 0.73
CA PHE A 187 -17.73 6.87 1.14
C PHE A 187 -18.27 7.94 2.08
N PRO A 188 -17.61 8.17 3.22
CA PRO A 188 -18.09 9.14 4.19
C PRO A 188 -18.03 10.57 3.62
N THR A 189 -18.91 11.42 4.08
CA THR A 189 -18.76 12.86 3.88
C THR A 189 -17.58 13.34 4.71
N LEU A 190 -16.64 14.07 4.10
CA LEU A 190 -15.44 14.61 4.75
C LEU A 190 -15.47 16.14 4.73
N SER A 191 -15.03 16.72 5.83
CA SER A 191 -14.89 18.17 6.02
C SER A 191 -13.77 18.45 7.02
N ILE A 192 -13.50 19.71 7.31
CA ILE A 192 -12.53 20.11 8.35
C ILE A 192 -12.77 19.33 9.64
N GLY A 193 -11.70 18.75 10.18
CA GLY A 193 -11.70 17.91 11.38
C GLY A 193 -11.87 16.40 11.10
N SER A 194 -12.24 15.99 9.89
CA SER A 194 -12.21 14.57 9.51
C SER A 194 -10.79 14.03 9.52
N THR A 195 -10.62 12.75 9.89
CA THR A 195 -9.32 12.08 9.94
C THR A 195 -9.40 10.65 9.37
N GLY A 196 -8.26 10.08 9.04
CA GLY A 196 -8.13 8.67 8.65
C GLY A 196 -8.01 8.43 7.16
N ILE A 197 -8.27 7.19 6.74
CA ILE A 197 -7.95 6.69 5.40
C ILE A 197 -8.68 7.44 4.29
N TYR A 198 -9.94 7.79 4.47
CA TYR A 198 -10.71 8.49 3.45
C TYR A 198 -10.21 9.94 3.24
N VAL A 199 -9.66 10.57 4.29
CA VAL A 199 -9.00 11.87 4.16
C VAL A 199 -7.71 11.73 3.36
N LYS A 200 -6.92 10.68 3.58
CA LYS A 200 -5.72 10.39 2.78
C LYS A 200 -6.06 10.18 1.31
N ILE A 201 -7.11 9.43 1.02
CA ILE A 201 -7.61 9.19 -0.35
C ILE A 201 -8.01 10.51 -1.00
N LEU A 202 -8.78 11.34 -0.30
CA LEU A 202 -9.18 12.66 -0.79
C LEU A 202 -7.96 13.54 -1.08
N GLN A 203 -7.05 13.67 -0.11
CA GLN A 203 -5.83 14.48 -0.24
C GLN A 203 -5.03 14.10 -1.48
N ASP A 204 -4.93 12.81 -1.73
CA ASP A 204 -4.25 12.28 -2.89
C ASP A 204 -4.95 12.65 -4.19
N PHE A 205 -6.28 12.51 -4.27
CA PHE A 205 -7.06 12.92 -5.45
C PHE A 205 -6.93 14.40 -5.78
N ILE A 206 -6.79 15.26 -4.76
CA ILE A 206 -6.61 16.71 -4.94
C ILE A 206 -5.15 17.15 -4.97
N GLY A 207 -4.19 16.19 -5.05
CA GLY A 207 -2.76 16.46 -5.24
C GLY A 207 -2.01 16.92 -4.00
N LEU A 208 -2.52 16.61 -2.80
CA LEU A 208 -1.85 16.90 -1.53
C LEU A 208 -1.09 15.70 -0.99
N TYR A 209 -0.11 15.97 -0.11
CA TYR A 209 0.49 14.92 0.71
C TYR A 209 -0.59 14.33 1.64
N PRO A 210 -0.82 13.00 1.63
CA PRO A 210 -1.91 12.37 2.35
C PRO A 210 -1.56 12.09 3.81
N ASP A 211 -1.55 13.12 4.65
CA ASP A 211 -1.32 13.01 6.09
C ASP A 211 -2.50 12.39 6.86
N GLY A 212 -3.68 12.40 6.25
CA GLY A 212 -4.90 11.84 6.84
C GLY A 212 -5.61 12.79 7.80
N THR A 213 -5.29 14.06 7.78
CA THR A 213 -5.94 15.11 8.58
C THR A 213 -6.56 16.15 7.66
N PHE A 214 -7.87 16.29 7.71
CA PHE A 214 -8.57 17.30 6.92
C PHE A 214 -8.47 18.66 7.66
N GLY A 215 -7.37 19.35 7.43
CA GLY A 215 -7.12 20.71 7.92
C GLY A 215 -7.41 21.77 6.88
N ASP A 216 -7.01 23.01 7.16
CA ASP A 216 -7.24 24.20 6.31
C ASP A 216 -6.62 24.02 4.91
N ASN A 217 -5.46 23.38 4.81
CA ASN A 217 -4.80 23.14 3.54
C ASN A 217 -5.62 22.18 2.66
N THR A 218 -6.15 21.11 3.25
CA THR A 218 -7.03 20.15 2.56
C THR A 218 -8.32 20.84 2.11
N ASN A 219 -8.91 21.66 2.98
CA ASN A 219 -10.11 22.43 2.68
C ASN A 219 -9.92 23.39 1.50
N THR A 220 -8.84 24.16 1.54
CA THR A 220 -8.51 25.12 0.48
C THR A 220 -8.32 24.43 -0.87
N SER A 221 -7.59 23.33 -0.89
CA SER A 221 -7.34 22.54 -2.10
C SER A 221 -8.60 21.85 -2.61
N LEU A 222 -9.47 21.37 -1.73
CA LEU A 222 -10.75 20.79 -2.11
C LEU A 222 -11.68 21.83 -2.75
N ILE A 223 -11.78 23.03 -2.17
CA ILE A 223 -12.56 24.12 -2.74
C ILE A 223 -12.04 24.50 -4.13
N ALA A 224 -10.73 24.55 -4.32
CA ALA A 224 -10.13 24.81 -5.62
C ALA A 224 -10.50 23.72 -6.65
N TYR A 225 -10.40 22.44 -6.25
CA TYR A 225 -10.81 21.31 -7.07
C TYR A 225 -12.31 21.37 -7.44
N GLN A 226 -13.18 21.64 -6.46
CA GLN A 226 -14.63 21.74 -6.69
C GLN A 226 -14.95 22.84 -7.70
N LYS A 227 -14.29 24.00 -7.61
CA LYS A 227 -14.42 25.09 -8.60
C LYS A 227 -14.00 24.65 -9.99
N GLU A 228 -12.84 23.97 -10.11
CA GLU A 228 -12.35 23.46 -11.39
C GLU A 228 -13.35 22.48 -12.02
N LYS A 229 -13.96 21.62 -11.20
CA LYS A 229 -14.95 20.62 -11.65
C LYS A 229 -16.38 21.15 -11.74
N GLN A 230 -16.60 22.47 -11.56
CA GLN A 230 -17.91 23.10 -11.58
C GLN A 230 -18.90 22.50 -10.57
N LEU A 231 -18.38 22.06 -9.44
CA LEU A 231 -19.15 21.63 -8.28
C LEU A 231 -19.38 22.81 -7.34
N GLU A 232 -20.30 22.66 -6.38
CA GLU A 232 -20.45 23.63 -5.30
C GLU A 232 -19.16 23.68 -4.46
N PRO A 233 -18.48 24.83 -4.34
CA PRO A 233 -17.18 24.92 -3.67
C PRO A 233 -17.36 25.15 -2.16
N ASP A 234 -17.99 24.17 -1.49
CA ASP A 234 -18.35 24.22 -0.07
C ASP A 234 -17.27 23.65 0.86
N GLY A 235 -16.20 23.08 0.30
CA GLY A 235 -15.14 22.43 1.08
C GLY A 235 -15.60 21.14 1.75
N VAL A 236 -16.70 20.54 1.31
CA VAL A 236 -17.21 19.27 1.79
C VAL A 236 -17.08 18.20 0.71
N CYS A 237 -16.31 17.16 0.99
CA CYS A 237 -16.22 16.02 0.09
C CYS A 237 -17.42 15.08 0.31
N GLY A 238 -18.57 15.45 -0.25
CA GLY A 238 -19.78 14.66 -0.29
C GLY A 238 -19.85 13.77 -1.53
N ARG A 239 -21.02 13.14 -1.72
CA ARG A 239 -21.26 12.19 -2.82
C ARG A 239 -20.91 12.76 -4.21
N GLN A 240 -21.27 14.00 -4.48
CA GLN A 240 -21.00 14.62 -5.79
C GLN A 240 -19.50 14.80 -6.02
N THR A 241 -18.78 15.28 -5.00
CA THR A 241 -17.33 15.45 -5.05
C THR A 241 -16.63 14.11 -5.22
N TRP A 242 -17.00 13.09 -4.45
CA TRP A 242 -16.46 11.74 -4.62
C TRP A 242 -16.70 11.22 -6.04
N SER A 243 -17.91 11.36 -6.56
CA SER A 243 -18.24 10.88 -7.91
C SER A 243 -17.40 11.58 -8.99
N SER A 244 -17.03 12.85 -8.81
CA SER A 244 -16.26 13.60 -9.80
C SER A 244 -14.82 13.15 -9.99
N PHE A 245 -14.25 12.38 -9.03
CA PHE A 245 -12.92 11.80 -9.20
C PHE A 245 -12.89 10.62 -10.17
N PHE A 246 -14.05 10.07 -10.51
CA PHE A 246 -14.18 8.83 -11.27
C PHE A 246 -14.84 9.02 -12.66
N VAL A 247 -15.02 10.26 -13.07
CA VAL A 247 -15.60 10.64 -14.38
C VAL A 247 -14.53 11.12 -15.33
#